data_6ae4cdab5e571c7b09283dd6af539f2d
#
_entry.id   6ae4cdab5e571c7b09283dd6af539f2d
#
_cell.length_a   1.000
_cell.length_b   1.000
_cell.length_c   1.000
_cell.angle_alpha   90.00
_cell.angle_beta   90.00
_cell.angle_gamma   90.00
#
_symmetry.space_group_name_H-M   'P 1'
#
loop_
_entity.id
_entity.type
_entity.pdbx_description
1 polymer ?
#
loop_
_entity_poly.entity_id
_entity_poly.type
_entity_poly.pdbx_seq_one_letter_code
_entity_poly.pdbx_strand_id
1 'polypeptide(L)'
;MSPSTPRRIAMVGATGAVGETLLQILAERDFPVAELVPLASERSAGSTVDFAGRALTVRNLDDFDFEGIDIAFFSAGGAVSREHAPRAAAAGAVVIDNTSEFRYVDDIPLVVSEVNPHAIARHRARGIIANPNCSTMQMLVALAPIHRAAGIERINVATYQSVSGAGRSGLEALGRETAALLNFQDVEPSRFPQRIAFNLIPHIDAFQDNGYTKEEMKMVWETRKILEDDAIQVNPTAVRVPVFYGHAEAVHIETRDKITAAAARTLLQQAPGVVVVDERRDGGYPTPAVHAQGTDPVYVGRIRDDISHPRGLNLWIVADNIRKGAALNAVQIAEILVKSLI
;
A
#
# COMPACT_ATOMS: atom_id res chain seq x y z
N MET A 1 18.62 -23.77 0.14
CA MET A 1 18.08 -23.02 1.28
C MET A 1 17.32 -24.02 2.15
N SER A 2 17.57 -24.08 3.45
CA SER A 2 16.75 -24.91 4.34
C SER A 2 15.30 -24.40 4.27
N PRO A 3 14.31 -25.31 4.25
CA PRO A 3 12.91 -24.87 4.28
C PRO A 3 12.69 -24.05 5.57
N SER A 4 12.10 -22.87 5.41
CA SER A 4 11.74 -22.02 6.55
C SER A 4 10.72 -22.76 7.42
N THR A 5 10.87 -22.70 8.73
CA THR A 5 9.92 -23.32 9.68
C THR A 5 8.52 -22.77 9.45
N PRO A 6 7.48 -23.62 9.29
CA PRO A 6 6.11 -23.14 9.14
C PRO A 6 5.64 -22.36 10.38
N ARG A 7 4.86 -21.30 10.16
CA ARG A 7 4.45 -20.32 11.16
C ARG A 7 2.95 -20.37 11.46
N ARG A 8 2.57 -20.04 12.67
CA ARG A 8 1.18 -19.83 13.07
C ARG A 8 0.82 -18.36 12.82
N ILE A 9 -0.19 -18.13 11.98
CA ILE A 9 -0.57 -16.82 11.47
C ILE A 9 -1.96 -16.43 12.00
N ALA A 10 -2.10 -15.23 12.56
CA ALA A 10 -3.39 -14.60 12.79
C ALA A 10 -3.66 -13.55 11.71
N MET A 11 -4.87 -13.54 11.14
CA MET A 11 -5.30 -12.59 10.12
C MET A 11 -6.46 -11.76 10.64
N VAL A 12 -6.20 -10.56 11.19
CA VAL A 12 -7.22 -9.66 11.73
C VAL A 12 -7.79 -8.79 10.60
N GLY A 13 -9.11 -8.88 10.40
CA GLY A 13 -9.80 -8.26 9.27
C GLY A 13 -9.83 -9.16 8.03
N ALA A 14 -9.86 -10.48 8.23
CA ALA A 14 -9.79 -11.49 7.18
C ALA A 14 -10.91 -11.39 6.12
N THR A 15 -12.08 -10.84 6.47
CA THR A 15 -13.24 -10.66 5.58
C THR A 15 -13.23 -9.36 4.78
N GLY A 16 -12.23 -8.50 4.95
CA GLY A 16 -12.05 -7.26 4.20
C GLY A 16 -11.28 -7.46 2.91
N ALA A 17 -11.37 -6.53 1.95
CA ALA A 17 -10.69 -6.63 0.66
C ALA A 17 -9.18 -6.86 0.77
N VAL A 18 -8.50 -6.15 1.68
CA VAL A 18 -7.05 -6.35 1.92
C VAL A 18 -6.80 -7.69 2.60
N GLY A 19 -7.66 -8.11 3.56
CA GLY A 19 -7.54 -9.40 4.23
C GLY A 19 -7.67 -10.58 3.27
N GLU A 20 -8.70 -10.57 2.42
CA GLU A 20 -8.90 -11.59 1.37
C GLU A 20 -7.68 -11.64 0.42
N THR A 21 -7.15 -10.47 0.01
CA THR A 21 -5.96 -10.41 -0.85
C THR A 21 -4.69 -10.91 -0.13
N LEU A 22 -4.53 -10.63 1.18
CA LEU A 22 -3.43 -11.17 1.99
C LEU A 22 -3.46 -12.70 2.00
N LEU A 23 -4.63 -13.30 2.25
CA LEU A 23 -4.81 -14.76 2.23
C LEU A 23 -4.43 -15.35 0.86
N GLN A 24 -4.89 -14.71 -0.21
CA GLN A 24 -4.56 -15.12 -1.58
C GLN A 24 -3.05 -15.05 -1.84
N ILE A 25 -2.38 -13.94 -1.49
CA ILE A 25 -0.94 -13.76 -1.74
C ILE A 25 -0.09 -14.72 -0.90
N LEU A 26 -0.46 -14.99 0.37
CA LEU A 26 0.22 -16.00 1.18
C LEU A 26 0.19 -17.38 0.50
N ALA A 27 -0.95 -17.76 -0.11
CA ALA A 27 -1.10 -19.01 -0.85
C ALA A 27 -0.31 -18.98 -2.18
N GLU A 28 -0.43 -17.91 -2.99
CA GLU A 28 0.28 -17.75 -4.27
C GLU A 28 1.81 -17.81 -4.13
N ARG A 29 2.33 -17.37 -2.98
CA ARG A 29 3.77 -17.29 -2.71
C ARG A 29 4.29 -18.47 -1.88
N ASP A 30 3.48 -19.50 -1.68
CA ASP A 30 3.84 -20.68 -0.87
C ASP A 30 4.45 -20.29 0.49
N PHE A 31 3.85 -19.24 1.14
CA PHE A 31 4.32 -18.80 2.45
C PHE A 31 4.23 -19.97 3.46
N PRO A 32 5.25 -20.22 4.30
CA PRO A 32 5.28 -21.38 5.20
C PRO A 32 4.29 -21.22 6.36
N VAL A 33 3.05 -21.63 6.17
CA VAL A 33 1.96 -21.57 7.14
C VAL A 33 1.76 -22.92 7.80
N ALA A 34 1.94 -23.00 9.13
CA ALA A 34 1.57 -24.16 9.94
C ALA A 34 0.07 -24.15 10.27
N GLU A 35 -0.43 -22.98 10.67
CA GLU A 35 -1.84 -22.74 10.99
C GLU A 35 -2.19 -21.30 10.62
N LEU A 36 -3.38 -21.09 10.06
CA LEU A 36 -3.92 -19.76 9.80
C LEU A 36 -5.25 -19.59 10.52
N VAL A 37 -5.34 -18.55 11.36
CA VAL A 37 -6.54 -18.21 12.12
C VAL A 37 -7.11 -16.90 11.59
N PRO A 38 -8.22 -16.93 10.83
CA PRO A 38 -8.89 -15.73 10.39
C PRO A 38 -9.73 -15.13 11.53
N LEU A 39 -9.54 -13.81 11.76
CA LEU A 39 -10.15 -13.06 12.85
C LEU A 39 -10.94 -11.86 12.30
N ALA A 40 -12.12 -11.61 12.84
CA ALA A 40 -12.92 -10.43 12.57
C ALA A 40 -13.79 -10.07 13.79
N SER A 41 -14.61 -9.01 13.67
CA SER A 41 -15.59 -8.65 14.70
C SER A 41 -16.65 -9.74 14.88
N GLU A 42 -17.36 -9.72 16.01
CA GLU A 42 -18.48 -10.60 16.32
C GLU A 42 -19.48 -10.72 15.15
N ARG A 43 -19.77 -9.60 14.46
CA ARG A 43 -20.69 -9.58 13.30
C ARG A 43 -20.28 -10.54 12.17
N SER A 44 -18.99 -10.77 11.99
CA SER A 44 -18.43 -11.62 10.92
C SER A 44 -17.95 -12.98 11.45
N ALA A 45 -17.93 -13.18 12.76
CA ALA A 45 -17.59 -14.46 13.36
C ALA A 45 -18.57 -15.55 12.91
N GLY A 46 -18.06 -16.76 12.67
CA GLY A 46 -18.82 -17.88 12.12
C GLY A 46 -18.93 -17.91 10.58
N SER A 47 -18.63 -16.79 9.89
CA SER A 47 -18.48 -16.83 8.43
C SER A 47 -17.22 -17.59 8.01
N THR A 48 -17.03 -17.80 6.71
CA THR A 48 -15.86 -18.51 6.18
C THR A 48 -15.08 -17.63 5.22
N VAL A 49 -13.75 -17.85 5.19
CA VAL A 49 -12.82 -17.33 4.18
C VAL A 49 -12.09 -18.49 3.54
N ASP A 50 -11.70 -18.33 2.27
CA ASP A 50 -10.87 -19.33 1.59
C ASP A 50 -9.37 -19.08 1.84
N PHE A 51 -8.63 -20.14 2.13
CA PHE A 51 -7.17 -20.13 2.13
C PHE A 51 -6.64 -21.41 1.49
N ALA A 52 -5.95 -21.27 0.37
CA ALA A 52 -5.38 -22.38 -0.39
C ALA A 52 -6.42 -23.50 -0.71
N GLY A 53 -7.64 -23.10 -1.09
CA GLY A 53 -8.75 -24.02 -1.41
C GLY A 53 -9.42 -24.66 -0.19
N ARG A 54 -9.16 -24.14 1.03
CA ARG A 54 -9.79 -24.61 2.27
C ARG A 54 -10.65 -23.51 2.87
N ALA A 55 -11.89 -23.82 3.20
CA ALA A 55 -12.75 -22.91 3.95
C ALA A 55 -12.33 -22.88 5.43
N LEU A 56 -11.92 -21.72 5.92
CA LEU A 56 -11.56 -21.49 7.31
C LEU A 56 -12.66 -20.68 7.99
N THR A 57 -13.08 -21.12 9.17
CA THR A 57 -14.08 -20.38 9.96
C THR A 57 -13.46 -19.16 10.63
N VAL A 58 -14.06 -18.01 10.42
CA VAL A 58 -13.68 -16.74 11.05
C VAL A 58 -14.03 -16.77 12.53
N ARG A 59 -13.06 -16.45 13.39
CA ARG A 59 -13.26 -16.38 14.86
C ARG A 59 -13.46 -14.95 15.31
N ASN A 60 -14.11 -14.77 16.46
CA ASN A 60 -14.25 -13.47 17.09
C ASN A 60 -12.88 -12.98 17.60
N LEU A 61 -12.52 -11.75 17.26
CA LEU A 61 -11.24 -11.13 17.64
C LEU A 61 -11.20 -10.79 19.14
N ASP A 62 -12.34 -10.36 19.71
CA ASP A 62 -12.39 -9.85 21.09
C ASP A 62 -12.05 -10.95 22.11
N ASP A 63 -12.48 -12.19 21.83
CA ASP A 63 -12.26 -13.37 22.66
C ASP A 63 -10.98 -14.15 22.31
N PHE A 64 -10.23 -13.70 21.29
CA PHE A 64 -9.08 -14.46 20.79
C PHE A 64 -7.85 -14.24 21.66
N ASP A 65 -7.24 -15.36 22.06
CA ASP A 65 -5.92 -15.38 22.68
C ASP A 65 -4.83 -15.57 21.61
N PHE A 66 -3.87 -14.64 21.57
CA PHE A 66 -2.75 -14.64 20.63
C PHE A 66 -1.57 -15.54 21.08
N GLU A 67 -1.67 -16.27 22.19
CA GLU A 67 -0.59 -17.15 22.64
C GLU A 67 -0.21 -18.16 21.54
N GLY A 68 1.09 -18.25 21.26
CA GLY A 68 1.66 -19.12 20.24
C GLY A 68 1.43 -18.69 18.79
N ILE A 69 0.92 -17.49 18.53
CA ILE A 69 0.93 -16.88 17.18
C ILE A 69 2.32 -16.31 16.91
N ASP A 70 2.91 -16.65 15.76
CA ASP A 70 4.21 -16.12 15.34
C ASP A 70 4.08 -14.74 14.68
N ILE A 71 3.11 -14.60 13.76
CA ILE A 71 2.88 -13.36 12.98
C ILE A 71 1.39 -13.03 12.98
N ALA A 72 1.06 -11.78 13.24
CA ALA A 72 -0.31 -11.27 13.19
C ALA A 72 -0.43 -10.12 12.18
N PHE A 73 -1.20 -10.33 11.09
CA PHE A 73 -1.54 -9.28 10.14
C PHE A 73 -2.78 -8.54 10.60
N PHE A 74 -2.74 -7.22 10.58
CA PHE A 74 -3.85 -6.34 10.96
C PHE A 74 -4.34 -5.51 9.77
N SER A 75 -5.63 -5.59 9.45
CA SER A 75 -6.27 -4.86 8.35
C SER A 75 -7.75 -4.52 8.65
N ALA A 76 -8.09 -4.29 9.92
CA ALA A 76 -9.48 -4.06 10.37
C ALA A 76 -9.80 -2.61 10.77
N GLY A 77 -8.88 -1.67 10.47
CA GLY A 77 -9.00 -0.26 10.82
C GLY A 77 -8.22 0.14 12.08
N GLY A 78 -7.89 1.45 12.19
CA GLY A 78 -6.97 1.96 13.22
C GLY A 78 -7.45 1.73 14.66
N ALA A 79 -8.75 1.83 14.93
CA ALA A 79 -9.28 1.59 16.27
C ALA A 79 -9.03 0.15 16.73
N VAL A 80 -9.24 -0.83 15.84
CA VAL A 80 -8.98 -2.26 16.10
C VAL A 80 -7.48 -2.49 16.30
N SER A 81 -6.63 -1.89 15.48
CA SER A 81 -5.17 -2.01 15.64
C SER A 81 -4.69 -1.41 16.96
N ARG A 82 -5.21 -0.25 17.35
CA ARG A 82 -4.87 0.40 18.62
C ARG A 82 -5.14 -0.51 19.82
N GLU A 83 -6.26 -1.21 19.81
CA GLU A 83 -6.69 -2.08 20.89
C GLU A 83 -5.97 -3.42 20.89
N HIS A 84 -5.94 -4.10 19.74
CA HIS A 84 -5.55 -5.52 19.70
C HIS A 84 -4.10 -5.76 19.25
N ALA A 85 -3.45 -4.86 18.50
CA ALA A 85 -2.08 -5.08 18.07
C ALA A 85 -1.08 -5.13 19.25
N PRO A 86 -1.19 -4.28 20.28
CA PRO A 86 -0.36 -4.41 21.48
C PRO A 86 -0.60 -5.72 22.24
N ARG A 87 -1.85 -6.24 22.25
CA ARG A 87 -2.17 -7.54 22.87
C ARG A 87 -1.46 -8.69 22.15
N ALA A 88 -1.51 -8.68 20.80
CA ALA A 88 -0.82 -9.68 19.98
C ALA A 88 0.71 -9.62 20.19
N ALA A 89 1.29 -8.42 20.20
CA ALA A 89 2.71 -8.22 20.45
C ALA A 89 3.14 -8.67 21.86
N ALA A 90 2.34 -8.39 22.89
CA ALA A 90 2.57 -8.82 24.26
C ALA A 90 2.52 -10.35 24.44
N ALA A 91 1.71 -11.04 23.60
CA ALA A 91 1.64 -12.49 23.54
C ALA A 91 2.81 -13.12 22.75
N GLY A 92 3.73 -12.32 22.20
CA GLY A 92 4.91 -12.78 21.47
C GLY A 92 4.80 -12.80 19.95
N ALA A 93 3.65 -12.43 19.38
CA ALA A 93 3.49 -12.32 17.93
C ALA A 93 4.22 -11.09 17.37
N VAL A 94 4.81 -11.20 16.18
CA VAL A 94 5.22 -10.02 15.41
C VAL A 94 4.01 -9.51 14.62
N VAL A 95 3.59 -8.29 14.92
CA VAL A 95 2.45 -7.63 14.25
C VAL A 95 2.91 -6.91 13.00
N ILE A 96 2.20 -7.09 11.88
CA ILE A 96 2.33 -6.29 10.65
C ILE A 96 1.01 -5.56 10.44
N ASP A 97 1.01 -4.24 10.68
CA ASP A 97 -0.21 -3.43 10.67
C ASP A 97 -0.37 -2.60 9.40
N ASN A 98 -1.43 -2.89 8.62
CA ASN A 98 -1.79 -2.15 7.41
C ASN A 98 -2.53 -0.84 7.69
N THR A 99 -2.93 -0.57 8.94
CA THR A 99 -3.65 0.67 9.27
C THR A 99 -2.70 1.85 9.43
N SER A 100 -3.25 3.05 9.61
CA SER A 100 -2.43 4.24 9.86
C SER A 100 -2.07 4.46 11.34
N GLU A 101 -2.48 3.55 12.23
CA GLU A 101 -2.40 3.77 13.68
C GLU A 101 -0.97 3.98 14.19
N PHE A 102 -0.05 3.14 13.73
CA PHE A 102 1.31 3.11 14.26
C PHE A 102 2.36 3.75 13.34
N ARG A 103 1.98 4.26 12.18
CA ARG A 103 2.93 4.75 11.15
C ARG A 103 3.81 5.89 11.63
N TYR A 104 3.30 6.72 12.56
CA TYR A 104 3.99 7.93 13.05
C TYR A 104 4.59 7.76 14.45
N VAL A 105 4.55 6.57 15.00
CA VAL A 105 5.20 6.24 16.27
C VAL A 105 6.69 6.01 16.00
N ASP A 106 7.57 6.75 16.70
CA ASP A 106 9.00 6.81 16.36
C ASP A 106 9.71 5.47 16.51
N ASP A 107 9.37 4.68 17.52
CA ASP A 107 9.98 3.39 17.82
C ASP A 107 9.28 2.20 17.12
N ILE A 108 8.31 2.47 16.24
CA ILE A 108 7.70 1.48 15.37
C ILE A 108 8.20 1.70 13.93
N PRO A 109 8.87 0.72 13.30
CA PRO A 109 9.36 0.86 11.94
C PRO A 109 8.21 0.92 10.93
N LEU A 110 8.34 1.84 9.97
CA LEU A 110 7.47 1.98 8.79
C LEU A 110 8.23 1.44 7.57
N VAL A 111 7.75 0.36 6.96
CA VAL A 111 8.57 -0.43 6.06
C VAL A 111 7.96 -0.61 4.67
N VAL A 112 8.76 -0.31 3.65
CA VAL A 112 8.59 -0.78 2.27
C VAL A 112 9.71 -1.78 1.96
N SER A 113 9.37 -3.01 1.65
CA SER A 113 10.32 -4.13 1.57
C SER A 113 11.47 -3.92 0.57
N GLU A 114 11.25 -3.18 -0.53
CA GLU A 114 12.28 -2.86 -1.53
C GLU A 114 13.09 -1.60 -1.21
N VAL A 115 12.63 -0.80 -0.23
CA VAL A 115 13.22 0.51 0.07
C VAL A 115 14.09 0.47 1.32
N ASN A 116 13.50 0.08 2.44
CA ASN A 116 14.17 0.09 3.76
C ASN A 116 13.97 -1.22 4.55
N PRO A 117 14.28 -2.41 3.96
CA PRO A 117 14.10 -3.70 4.65
C PRO A 117 14.90 -3.82 5.94
N HIS A 118 16.01 -3.08 6.09
CA HIS A 118 16.83 -3.04 7.30
C HIS A 118 16.03 -2.55 8.53
N ALA A 119 15.04 -1.69 8.31
CA ALA A 119 14.21 -1.15 9.39
C ALA A 119 13.34 -2.22 10.07
N ILE A 120 13.09 -3.37 9.40
CA ILE A 120 12.31 -4.49 9.96
C ILE A 120 12.89 -4.93 11.31
N ALA A 121 14.22 -4.96 11.47
CA ALA A 121 14.86 -5.39 12.72
C ALA A 121 14.49 -4.53 13.94
N ARG A 122 14.01 -3.30 13.74
CA ARG A 122 13.55 -2.39 14.78
C ARG A 122 12.21 -2.82 15.42
N HIS A 123 11.49 -3.81 14.83
CA HIS A 123 10.25 -4.34 15.41
C HIS A 123 10.42 -4.83 16.85
N ARG A 124 11.64 -5.23 17.25
CA ARG A 124 11.94 -5.74 18.58
C ARG A 124 11.60 -4.76 19.72
N ALA A 125 11.50 -3.47 19.43
CA ALA A 125 11.13 -2.45 20.41
C ALA A 125 9.68 -2.59 20.89
N ARG A 126 8.75 -2.90 19.98
CA ARG A 126 7.29 -2.96 20.23
C ARG A 126 6.60 -4.22 19.75
N GLY A 127 7.29 -5.11 19.06
CA GLY A 127 6.66 -6.27 18.39
C GLY A 127 5.78 -5.88 17.20
N ILE A 128 5.83 -4.62 16.72
CA ILE A 128 4.94 -4.08 15.69
C ILE A 128 5.77 -3.51 14.54
N ILE A 129 5.32 -3.75 13.30
CA ILE A 129 5.81 -3.14 12.06
C ILE A 129 4.62 -2.48 11.38
N ALA A 130 4.74 -1.20 11.05
CA ALA A 130 3.71 -0.48 10.30
C ALA A 130 3.94 -0.64 8.79
N ASN A 131 2.84 -0.91 8.07
CA ASN A 131 2.79 -0.97 6.61
C ASN A 131 2.33 0.40 6.08
N PRO A 132 3.02 1.02 5.11
CA PRO A 132 2.75 2.40 4.68
C PRO A 132 1.43 2.59 3.93
N ASN A 133 1.13 3.84 3.63
CA ASN A 133 0.07 4.24 2.71
C ASN A 133 0.34 3.73 1.28
N CYS A 134 -0.73 3.34 0.57
CA CYS A 134 -0.62 2.73 -0.76
C CYS A 134 0.06 3.63 -1.79
N SER A 135 -0.28 4.93 -1.82
CA SER A 135 0.34 5.89 -2.74
C SER A 135 1.80 6.14 -2.38
N THR A 136 2.11 6.36 -1.09
CA THR A 136 3.50 6.49 -0.63
C THR A 136 4.34 5.29 -1.01
N MET A 137 3.80 4.10 -0.86
CA MET A 137 4.51 2.85 -1.11
C MET A 137 4.92 2.70 -2.57
N GLN A 138 3.96 2.82 -3.50
CA GLN A 138 4.25 2.69 -4.93
C GLN A 138 5.20 3.80 -5.42
N MET A 139 5.03 5.02 -4.95
CA MET A 139 5.91 6.13 -5.26
C MET A 139 7.35 5.83 -4.83
N LEU A 140 7.55 5.38 -3.60
CA LEU A 140 8.90 5.16 -3.07
C LEU A 140 9.60 3.94 -3.65
N VAL A 141 8.90 2.89 -4.05
CA VAL A 141 9.50 1.76 -4.79
C VAL A 141 10.15 2.26 -6.09
N ALA A 142 9.50 3.20 -6.80
CA ALA A 142 10.05 3.80 -8.00
C ALA A 142 11.14 4.87 -7.69
N LEU A 143 10.97 5.67 -6.65
CA LEU A 143 11.87 6.80 -6.40
C LEU A 143 13.12 6.45 -5.62
N ALA A 144 13.12 5.42 -4.77
CA ALA A 144 14.27 5.08 -3.94
C ALA A 144 15.56 4.77 -4.74
N PRO A 145 15.54 4.05 -5.88
CA PRO A 145 16.73 3.87 -6.70
C PRO A 145 17.31 5.19 -7.21
N ILE A 146 16.45 6.13 -7.60
CA ILE A 146 16.87 7.46 -8.08
C ILE A 146 17.42 8.29 -6.92
N HIS A 147 16.77 8.25 -5.76
CA HIS A 147 17.21 8.94 -4.55
C HIS A 147 18.60 8.50 -4.11
N ARG A 148 18.85 7.18 -4.10
CA ARG A 148 20.20 6.63 -3.78
C ARG A 148 21.27 7.07 -4.77
N ALA A 149 20.92 7.25 -6.04
CA ALA A 149 21.87 7.61 -7.11
C ALA A 149 22.13 9.13 -7.21
N ALA A 150 21.11 9.97 -6.99
CA ALA A 150 21.18 11.40 -7.31
C ALA A 150 20.69 12.33 -6.20
N GLY A 151 20.15 11.79 -5.09
CA GLY A 151 19.61 12.58 -3.97
C GLY A 151 18.37 13.41 -4.37
N ILE A 152 17.18 12.94 -4.10
CA ILE A 152 15.94 13.69 -4.35
C ILE A 152 15.81 14.76 -3.27
N GLU A 153 15.68 16.02 -3.69
CA GLU A 153 15.45 17.17 -2.82
C GLU A 153 13.97 17.54 -2.73
N ARG A 154 13.23 17.38 -3.84
CA ARG A 154 11.82 17.75 -3.93
C ARG A 154 11.00 16.75 -4.75
N ILE A 155 9.78 16.49 -4.29
CA ILE A 155 8.79 15.67 -4.96
C ILE A 155 7.50 16.49 -5.09
N ASN A 156 7.03 16.71 -6.32
CA ASN A 156 5.68 17.18 -6.59
C ASN A 156 4.90 16.00 -7.17
N VAL A 157 3.76 15.66 -6.57
CA VAL A 157 2.99 14.49 -6.97
C VAL A 157 1.50 14.79 -7.01
N ALA A 158 0.85 14.43 -8.12
CA ALA A 158 -0.60 14.31 -8.20
C ALA A 158 -0.96 12.83 -8.29
N THR A 159 -1.77 12.33 -7.35
CA THR A 159 -2.25 10.96 -7.36
C THR A 159 -3.61 10.84 -8.03
N TYR A 160 -3.85 9.75 -8.72
CA TYR A 160 -5.12 9.35 -9.32
C TYR A 160 -5.52 8.01 -8.69
N GLN A 161 -6.25 8.11 -7.55
CA GLN A 161 -6.52 6.96 -6.68
C GLN A 161 -7.87 6.31 -7.00
N SER A 162 -7.84 5.02 -7.30
CA SER A 162 -9.02 4.20 -7.53
C SER A 162 -9.91 4.09 -6.29
N VAL A 163 -11.19 3.81 -6.51
CA VAL A 163 -12.20 3.71 -5.44
C VAL A 163 -11.99 2.51 -4.50
N SER A 164 -11.25 1.48 -4.92
CA SER A 164 -10.90 0.33 -4.06
C SER A 164 -10.12 0.74 -2.81
N GLY A 165 -9.39 1.86 -2.84
CA GLY A 165 -8.73 2.44 -1.66
C GLY A 165 -9.71 2.87 -0.55
N ALA A 166 -11.00 3.07 -0.87
CA ALA A 166 -12.07 3.30 0.08
C ALA A 166 -12.81 2.00 0.51
N GLY A 167 -12.25 0.83 0.13
CA GLY A 167 -12.81 -0.48 0.43
C GLY A 167 -14.00 -0.88 -0.45
N ARG A 168 -14.71 -1.94 -0.06
CA ARG A 168 -15.85 -2.50 -0.81
C ARG A 168 -16.94 -1.46 -1.09
N SER A 169 -17.24 -0.59 -0.13
CA SER A 169 -18.24 0.48 -0.30
C SER A 169 -17.89 1.50 -1.40
N GLY A 170 -16.59 1.73 -1.64
CA GLY A 170 -16.14 2.57 -2.76
C GLY A 170 -16.39 1.92 -4.13
N LEU A 171 -16.12 0.62 -4.23
CA LEU A 171 -16.39 -0.17 -5.44
C LEU A 171 -17.89 -0.21 -5.76
N GLU A 172 -18.71 -0.47 -4.75
CA GLU A 172 -20.18 -0.51 -4.87
C GLU A 172 -20.74 0.87 -5.28
N ALA A 173 -20.22 1.96 -4.70
CA ALA A 173 -20.64 3.31 -5.06
C ALA A 173 -20.38 3.61 -6.52
N LEU A 174 -19.14 3.38 -7.02
CA LEU A 174 -18.81 3.61 -8.43
C LEU A 174 -19.68 2.75 -9.36
N GLY A 175 -19.84 1.46 -9.05
CA GLY A 175 -20.66 0.56 -9.88
C GLY A 175 -22.11 1.00 -9.96
N ARG A 176 -22.74 1.27 -8.81
CA ARG A 176 -24.13 1.71 -8.73
C ARG A 176 -24.37 3.05 -9.40
N GLU A 177 -23.52 4.06 -9.11
CA GLU A 177 -23.64 5.39 -9.71
C GLU A 177 -23.46 5.35 -11.23
N THR A 178 -22.49 4.56 -11.72
CA THR A 178 -22.27 4.37 -13.16
C THR A 178 -23.50 3.74 -13.83
N ALA A 179 -24.03 2.65 -13.26
CA ALA A 179 -25.22 1.99 -13.79
C ALA A 179 -26.45 2.91 -13.82
N ALA A 180 -26.68 3.67 -12.76
CA ALA A 180 -27.82 4.61 -12.69
C ALA A 180 -27.71 5.69 -13.76
N LEU A 181 -26.54 6.32 -13.92
CA LEU A 181 -26.31 7.38 -14.92
C LEU A 181 -26.47 6.87 -16.37
N LEU A 182 -26.01 5.66 -16.66
CA LEU A 182 -26.19 5.04 -17.98
C LEU A 182 -27.66 4.68 -18.26
N ASN A 183 -28.48 4.57 -17.23
CA ASN A 183 -29.93 4.40 -17.33
C ASN A 183 -30.71 5.71 -17.17
N PHE A 184 -30.05 6.87 -17.30
CA PHE A 184 -30.66 8.20 -17.18
C PHE A 184 -31.37 8.46 -15.84
N GLN A 185 -30.88 7.84 -14.76
CA GLN A 185 -31.41 8.01 -13.42
C GLN A 185 -30.57 9.04 -12.65
N ASP A 186 -31.23 9.79 -11.75
CA ASP A 186 -30.54 10.68 -10.83
C ASP A 186 -29.71 9.89 -9.82
N VAL A 187 -28.58 10.48 -9.42
CA VAL A 187 -27.63 9.86 -8.50
C VAL A 187 -27.34 10.80 -7.34
N GLU A 188 -27.64 10.33 -6.13
CA GLU A 188 -27.19 10.97 -4.90
C GLU A 188 -25.87 10.33 -4.44
N PRO A 189 -24.88 11.14 -4.03
CA PRO A 189 -23.62 10.64 -3.49
C PRO A 189 -23.84 9.78 -2.25
N SER A 190 -23.20 8.62 -2.16
CA SER A 190 -23.44 7.68 -1.06
C SER A 190 -22.21 7.38 -0.20
N ARG A 191 -21.03 7.38 -0.78
CA ARG A 191 -19.78 7.03 -0.11
C ARG A 191 -18.77 8.19 -0.11
N PHE A 192 -18.75 8.96 -1.17
CA PHE A 192 -17.88 10.11 -1.35
C PHE A 192 -18.67 11.42 -1.16
N PRO A 193 -18.00 12.55 -0.88
CA PRO A 193 -18.70 13.82 -0.67
C PRO A 193 -19.42 14.35 -1.92
N GLN A 194 -19.04 13.83 -3.09
CA GLN A 194 -19.68 14.11 -4.39
C GLN A 194 -19.77 12.81 -5.20
N ARG A 195 -20.60 12.81 -6.25
CA ARG A 195 -20.68 11.71 -7.20
C ARG A 195 -19.30 11.37 -7.76
N ILE A 196 -18.93 10.08 -7.70
CA ILE A 196 -17.65 9.62 -8.23
C ILE A 196 -17.74 9.16 -9.70
N ALA A 197 -18.88 8.60 -10.11
CA ALA A 197 -19.02 8.15 -11.49
C ALA A 197 -18.88 9.33 -12.47
N PHE A 198 -17.94 9.19 -13.42
CA PHE A 198 -17.58 10.21 -14.41
C PHE A 198 -17.12 11.54 -13.80
N ASN A 199 -16.45 11.51 -12.64
CA ASN A 199 -16.00 12.70 -11.93
C ASN A 199 -14.60 12.51 -11.30
N LEU A 200 -13.94 13.61 -10.97
CA LEU A 200 -12.69 13.66 -10.22
C LEU A 200 -12.94 14.40 -8.91
N ILE A 201 -12.52 13.81 -7.79
CA ILE A 201 -12.71 14.38 -6.46
C ILE A 201 -11.34 14.65 -5.83
N PRO A 202 -10.86 15.92 -5.78
CA PRO A 202 -9.56 16.28 -5.19
C PRO A 202 -9.68 16.38 -3.65
N HIS A 203 -10.22 15.33 -3.04
CA HIS A 203 -10.45 15.26 -1.60
C HIS A 203 -10.46 13.80 -1.16
N ILE A 204 -9.41 13.37 -0.46
CA ILE A 204 -9.30 12.04 0.14
C ILE A 204 -8.91 12.20 1.61
N ASP A 205 -9.69 11.63 2.53
CA ASP A 205 -9.55 11.76 3.98
C ASP A 205 -9.85 13.20 4.49
N ALA A 206 -9.63 13.48 5.77
CA ALA A 206 -9.99 14.73 6.42
C ALA A 206 -9.04 15.88 6.08
N PHE A 207 -9.56 17.09 5.93
CA PHE A 207 -8.73 18.29 5.83
C PHE A 207 -7.97 18.56 7.13
N GLN A 208 -6.75 19.08 6.98
CA GLN A 208 -5.88 19.54 8.06
C GLN A 208 -5.86 21.08 8.08
N ASP A 209 -5.38 21.67 9.18
CA ASP A 209 -5.34 23.13 9.37
C ASP A 209 -4.48 23.87 8.31
N ASN A 210 -3.53 23.16 7.71
CA ASN A 210 -2.67 23.69 6.65
C ASN A 210 -3.31 23.67 5.24
N GLY A 211 -4.57 23.24 5.12
CA GLY A 211 -5.30 23.14 3.87
C GLY A 211 -5.07 21.85 3.06
N TYR A 212 -4.12 21.02 3.47
CA TYR A 212 -3.93 19.68 2.90
C TYR A 212 -4.90 18.68 3.52
N THR A 213 -5.16 17.58 2.80
CA THR A 213 -5.87 16.45 3.40
C THR A 213 -4.90 15.55 4.17
N LYS A 214 -5.44 14.74 5.08
CA LYS A 214 -4.63 13.75 5.80
C LYS A 214 -3.99 12.74 4.84
N GLU A 215 -4.65 12.38 3.76
CA GLU A 215 -4.07 11.51 2.71
C GLU A 215 -2.82 12.13 2.08
N GLU A 216 -2.86 13.41 1.77
CA GLU A 216 -1.71 14.15 1.25
C GLU A 216 -0.58 14.23 2.28
N MET A 217 -0.91 14.52 3.54
CA MET A 217 0.10 14.58 4.60
C MET A 217 0.75 13.24 4.91
N LYS A 218 0.05 12.11 4.70
CA LYS A 218 0.67 10.77 4.77
C LYS A 218 1.85 10.66 3.81
N MET A 219 1.70 11.13 2.57
CA MET A 219 2.79 11.09 1.60
C MET A 219 4.01 11.91 2.06
N VAL A 220 3.79 13.04 2.73
CA VAL A 220 4.89 13.86 3.29
C VAL A 220 5.61 13.14 4.43
N TRP A 221 4.86 12.74 5.45
CA TRP A 221 5.42 12.17 6.67
C TRP A 221 6.06 10.79 6.43
N GLU A 222 5.37 9.94 5.69
CA GLU A 222 5.82 8.57 5.42
C GLU A 222 7.04 8.56 4.49
N THR A 223 7.12 9.45 3.48
CA THR A 223 8.30 9.56 2.61
C THR A 223 9.56 9.86 3.43
N ARG A 224 9.51 10.83 4.32
CA ARG A 224 10.64 11.19 5.19
C ARG A 224 11.06 10.04 6.09
N LYS A 225 10.09 9.40 6.75
CA LYS A 225 10.35 8.29 7.67
C LYS A 225 10.93 7.06 6.94
N ILE A 226 10.43 6.72 5.76
CA ILE A 226 10.86 5.53 5.00
C ILE A 226 12.24 5.77 4.34
N LEU A 227 12.46 6.95 3.78
CA LEU A 227 13.76 7.30 3.18
C LEU A 227 14.80 7.73 4.21
N GLU A 228 14.40 7.86 5.49
CA GLU A 228 15.27 8.32 6.59
C GLU A 228 15.92 9.67 6.28
N ASP A 229 15.16 10.57 5.61
CA ASP A 229 15.63 11.90 5.18
C ASP A 229 14.52 12.95 5.42
N ASP A 230 14.66 13.73 6.46
CA ASP A 230 13.71 14.79 6.84
C ASP A 230 13.81 16.04 5.93
N ALA A 231 14.88 16.16 5.13
CA ALA A 231 15.11 17.32 4.28
C ALA A 231 14.27 17.26 2.99
N ILE A 232 13.79 16.10 2.59
CA ILE A 232 12.99 15.93 1.36
C ILE A 232 11.69 16.72 1.46
N GLN A 233 11.48 17.58 0.47
CA GLN A 233 10.26 18.36 0.33
C GLN A 233 9.26 17.61 -0.52
N VAL A 234 8.05 17.38 0.00
CA VAL A 234 6.98 16.68 -0.72
C VAL A 234 5.76 17.59 -0.81
N ASN A 235 5.25 17.79 -2.03
CA ASN A 235 4.07 18.60 -2.33
C ASN A 235 3.03 17.74 -3.06
N PRO A 236 2.11 17.10 -2.35
CA PRO A 236 1.13 16.17 -2.90
C PRO A 236 -0.23 16.83 -3.19
N THR A 237 -0.94 16.29 -4.18
CA THR A 237 -2.37 16.50 -4.39
C THR A 237 -3.02 15.13 -4.60
N ALA A 238 -3.95 14.75 -3.73
CA ALA A 238 -4.60 13.45 -3.79
C ALA A 238 -6.00 13.55 -4.43
N VAL A 239 -6.19 12.83 -5.55
CA VAL A 239 -7.45 12.86 -6.31
C VAL A 239 -8.07 11.46 -6.37
N ARG A 240 -9.34 11.33 -5.97
CA ARG A 240 -10.14 10.13 -6.21
C ARG A 240 -10.68 10.14 -7.64
N VAL A 241 -10.46 9.04 -8.36
CA VAL A 241 -10.87 8.89 -9.76
C VAL A 241 -11.83 7.71 -9.94
N PRO A 242 -12.66 7.71 -11.01
CA PRO A 242 -13.67 6.67 -11.27
C PRO A 242 -13.03 5.43 -11.91
N VAL A 243 -12.05 4.86 -11.23
CA VAL A 243 -11.35 3.62 -11.58
C VAL A 243 -11.54 2.64 -10.44
N PHE A 244 -11.85 1.38 -10.74
CA PHE A 244 -12.12 0.38 -9.71
C PHE A 244 -10.86 0.01 -8.92
N TYR A 245 -9.76 -0.37 -9.60
CA TYR A 245 -8.52 -0.85 -9.00
C TYR A 245 -7.30 -0.19 -9.63
N GLY A 246 -6.24 -0.11 -8.83
CA GLY A 246 -4.97 0.45 -9.23
C GLY A 246 -4.91 1.97 -9.11
N HIS A 247 -3.84 2.45 -8.48
CA HIS A 247 -3.53 3.88 -8.38
C HIS A 247 -2.51 4.28 -9.43
N ALA A 248 -2.63 5.52 -9.91
CA ALA A 248 -1.62 6.13 -10.76
C ALA A 248 -1.13 7.44 -10.14
N GLU A 249 0.08 7.85 -10.49
CA GLU A 249 0.71 9.07 -9.98
C GLU A 249 1.49 9.77 -11.08
N ALA A 250 1.23 11.07 -11.25
CA ALA A 250 2.10 11.96 -12.01
C ALA A 250 3.11 12.55 -11.03
N VAL A 251 4.37 12.14 -11.15
CA VAL A 251 5.44 12.52 -10.24
C VAL A 251 6.47 13.37 -10.97
N HIS A 252 6.78 14.53 -10.39
CA HIS A 252 7.91 15.35 -10.76
C HIS A 252 8.89 15.38 -9.58
N ILE A 253 10.18 15.16 -9.84
CA ILE A 253 11.23 15.24 -8.84
C ILE A 253 12.31 16.24 -9.25
N GLU A 254 12.91 16.88 -8.27
CA GLU A 254 14.15 17.64 -8.38
C GLU A 254 15.24 16.91 -7.60
N THR A 255 16.40 16.73 -8.21
CA THR A 255 17.51 15.98 -7.62
C THR A 255 18.69 16.90 -7.31
N ARG A 256 19.49 16.57 -6.28
CA ARG A 256 20.72 17.29 -5.94
C ARG A 256 21.72 17.18 -7.08
N ASP A 257 22.00 15.97 -7.52
CA ASP A 257 22.88 15.69 -8.64
C ASP A 257 22.07 15.41 -9.90
N LYS A 258 22.49 15.96 -11.04
CA LYS A 258 21.74 15.77 -12.29
C LYS A 258 21.72 14.29 -12.68
N ILE A 259 20.53 13.76 -12.94
CA ILE A 259 20.34 12.45 -13.55
C ILE A 259 19.45 12.64 -14.80
N THR A 260 19.83 11.98 -15.91
CA THR A 260 19.03 12.01 -17.14
C THR A 260 17.89 11.01 -17.13
N ALA A 261 16.86 11.22 -17.93
CA ALA A 261 15.77 10.27 -18.10
C ALA A 261 16.26 8.89 -18.57
N ALA A 262 17.31 8.84 -19.40
CA ALA A 262 17.92 7.58 -19.84
C ALA A 262 18.60 6.83 -18.68
N ALA A 263 19.37 7.54 -17.85
CA ALA A 263 20.00 6.94 -16.68
C ALA A 263 18.96 6.48 -15.64
N ALA A 264 17.93 7.28 -15.37
CA ALA A 264 16.85 6.93 -14.48
C ALA A 264 16.10 5.67 -14.97
N ARG A 265 15.82 5.57 -16.28
CA ARG A 265 15.22 4.36 -16.88
C ARG A 265 16.06 3.12 -16.65
N THR A 266 17.38 3.21 -16.85
CA THR A 266 18.29 2.09 -16.62
C THR A 266 18.30 1.65 -15.16
N LEU A 267 18.30 2.57 -14.20
CA LEU A 267 18.20 2.24 -12.78
C LEU A 267 16.88 1.54 -12.45
N LEU A 268 15.78 2.04 -12.99
CA LEU A 268 14.45 1.48 -12.75
C LEU A 268 14.26 0.09 -13.36
N GLN A 269 14.87 -0.18 -14.52
CA GLN A 269 14.86 -1.51 -15.14
C GLN A 269 15.59 -2.58 -14.29
N GLN A 270 16.50 -2.17 -13.42
CA GLN A 270 17.26 -3.04 -12.52
C GLN A 270 16.67 -3.07 -11.09
N ALA A 271 15.71 -2.20 -10.79
CA ALA A 271 15.16 -2.05 -9.46
C ALA A 271 14.21 -3.21 -9.10
N PRO A 272 14.34 -3.79 -7.89
CA PRO A 272 13.41 -4.83 -7.45
C PRO A 272 11.98 -4.29 -7.36
N GLY A 273 11.01 -5.09 -7.79
CA GLY A 273 9.59 -4.75 -7.74
C GLY A 273 9.14 -3.72 -8.79
N VAL A 274 10.01 -3.26 -9.69
CA VAL A 274 9.69 -2.28 -10.74
C VAL A 274 9.67 -2.93 -12.11
N VAL A 275 8.67 -2.57 -12.92
CA VAL A 275 8.58 -2.89 -14.35
C VAL A 275 8.47 -1.58 -15.14
N VAL A 276 9.41 -1.37 -16.08
CA VAL A 276 9.39 -0.18 -16.93
C VAL A 276 8.60 -0.45 -18.21
N VAL A 277 7.54 0.34 -18.44
CA VAL A 277 6.72 0.37 -19.67
C VAL A 277 6.79 1.80 -20.22
N ASP A 278 7.80 2.10 -21.03
CA ASP A 278 8.13 3.47 -21.43
C ASP A 278 8.56 3.55 -22.92
N GLU A 279 7.66 3.14 -23.79
CA GLU A 279 7.87 3.23 -25.24
C GLU A 279 7.18 4.50 -25.80
N ARG A 280 7.87 5.18 -26.74
CA ARG A 280 7.33 6.40 -27.39
C ARG A 280 6.42 6.02 -28.57
N ARG A 281 5.33 5.32 -28.25
CA ARG A 281 4.27 4.92 -29.19
C ARG A 281 2.91 4.93 -28.49
N ASP A 282 1.86 4.82 -29.24
CA ASP A 282 0.51 4.70 -28.71
C ASP A 282 0.41 3.46 -27.80
N GLY A 283 -0.14 3.64 -26.58
CA GLY A 283 -0.23 2.59 -25.57
C GLY A 283 1.08 2.16 -24.91
N GLY A 284 2.23 2.77 -25.23
CA GLY A 284 3.55 2.43 -24.71
C GLY A 284 3.82 2.94 -23.28
N TYR A 285 2.83 2.98 -22.41
CA TYR A 285 2.87 3.45 -21.03
C TYR A 285 1.93 2.62 -20.13
N PRO A 286 2.18 2.52 -18.82
CA PRO A 286 1.33 1.74 -17.94
C PRO A 286 0.05 2.48 -17.56
N THR A 287 -1.02 1.71 -17.34
CA THR A 287 -2.32 2.19 -16.84
C THR A 287 -2.85 1.29 -15.74
N PRO A 288 -3.69 1.80 -14.81
CA PRO A 288 -4.24 1.01 -13.71
C PRO A 288 -4.99 -0.24 -14.17
N ALA A 289 -5.94 -0.09 -15.09
CA ALA A 289 -6.84 -1.18 -15.48
C ALA A 289 -6.18 -2.25 -16.37
N VAL A 290 -5.15 -1.88 -17.15
CA VAL A 290 -4.51 -2.81 -18.12
C VAL A 290 -3.29 -3.49 -17.54
N HIS A 291 -2.51 -2.78 -16.71
CA HIS A 291 -1.22 -3.27 -16.26
C HIS A 291 -1.20 -3.63 -14.77
N ALA A 292 -1.76 -2.76 -13.91
CA ALA A 292 -1.57 -2.87 -12.48
C ALA A 292 -2.57 -3.79 -11.79
N GLN A 293 -3.84 -3.74 -12.17
CA GLN A 293 -4.89 -4.51 -11.51
C GLN A 293 -4.56 -6.01 -11.44
N GLY A 294 -4.53 -6.55 -10.23
CA GLY A 294 -4.26 -7.97 -9.97
C GLY A 294 -2.80 -8.39 -10.12
N THR A 295 -1.86 -7.43 -10.26
CA THR A 295 -0.42 -7.71 -10.42
C THR A 295 0.42 -7.15 -9.29
N ASP A 296 1.63 -7.68 -9.13
CA ASP A 296 2.53 -7.33 -8.02
C ASP A 296 3.46 -6.13 -8.29
N PRO A 297 3.94 -5.90 -9.53
CA PRO A 297 4.94 -4.85 -9.80
C PRO A 297 4.38 -3.43 -9.65
N VAL A 298 5.30 -2.50 -9.36
CA VAL A 298 5.14 -1.09 -9.61
C VAL A 298 5.59 -0.80 -11.04
N TYR A 299 4.67 -0.32 -11.86
CA TYR A 299 4.96 0.02 -13.26
C TYR A 299 5.34 1.48 -13.38
N VAL A 300 6.41 1.74 -14.14
CA VAL A 300 6.89 3.10 -14.38
C VAL A 300 7.02 3.36 -15.88
N GLY A 301 6.49 4.49 -16.31
CA GLY A 301 6.60 4.95 -17.68
C GLY A 301 6.61 6.46 -17.79
N ARG A 302 6.55 6.98 -19.00
CA ARG A 302 6.59 8.42 -19.27
C ARG A 302 7.78 9.12 -18.61
N ILE A 303 8.93 8.44 -18.53
CA ILE A 303 10.17 8.94 -17.94
C ILE A 303 10.77 9.95 -18.90
N ARG A 304 10.91 11.20 -18.46
CA ARG A 304 11.41 12.30 -19.28
C ARG A 304 12.09 13.38 -18.45
N ASP A 305 13.10 14.01 -19.03
CA ASP A 305 13.73 15.18 -18.43
C ASP A 305 12.70 16.33 -18.33
N ASP A 306 12.80 17.13 -17.27
CA ASP A 306 12.02 18.34 -17.15
C ASP A 306 12.60 19.42 -18.07
N ILE A 307 11.74 20.01 -18.89
CA ILE A 307 12.11 21.08 -19.83
C ILE A 307 12.24 22.45 -19.16
N SER A 308 11.79 22.58 -17.92
CA SER A 308 11.75 23.84 -17.16
C SER A 308 12.77 23.89 -16.02
N HIS A 309 13.29 22.72 -15.59
CA HIS A 309 14.26 22.62 -14.51
C HIS A 309 15.45 21.71 -14.88
N PRO A 310 16.71 22.17 -14.76
CA PRO A 310 17.89 21.46 -15.28
C PRO A 310 18.18 20.13 -14.56
N ARG A 311 17.65 19.93 -13.36
CA ARG A 311 17.79 18.71 -12.54
C ARG A 311 16.47 18.03 -12.29
N GLY A 312 15.42 18.38 -13.03
CA GLY A 312 14.09 17.83 -12.89
C GLY A 312 13.86 16.59 -13.73
N LEU A 313 13.05 15.66 -13.22
CA LEU A 313 12.53 14.49 -13.94
C LEU A 313 11.03 14.35 -13.72
N ASN A 314 10.33 13.86 -14.74
CA ASN A 314 8.93 13.47 -14.64
C ASN A 314 8.78 11.98 -14.86
N LEU A 315 7.92 11.35 -14.06
CA LEU A 315 7.57 9.93 -14.13
C LEU A 315 6.06 9.74 -14.05
N TRP A 316 5.58 8.64 -14.61
CA TRP A 316 4.23 8.13 -14.41
C TRP A 316 4.34 6.77 -13.74
N ILE A 317 3.75 6.63 -12.55
CA ILE A 317 3.88 5.45 -11.68
C ILE A 317 2.49 4.85 -11.49
N VAL A 318 2.38 3.53 -11.64
CA VAL A 318 1.10 2.82 -11.53
C VAL A 318 1.31 1.52 -10.76
N ALA A 319 0.43 1.22 -9.79
CA ALA A 319 0.45 -0.06 -9.09
C ALA A 319 -0.94 -0.50 -8.63
N ASP A 320 -1.11 -1.78 -8.33
CA ASP A 320 -2.29 -2.26 -7.62
C ASP A 320 -2.23 -1.83 -6.15
N ASN A 321 -3.17 -0.98 -5.76
CA ASN A 321 -3.21 -0.39 -4.42
C ASN A 321 -3.61 -1.38 -3.31
N ILE A 322 -4.24 -2.50 -3.65
CA ILE A 322 -4.61 -3.56 -2.71
C ILE A 322 -3.47 -4.59 -2.59
N ARG A 323 -2.82 -4.94 -3.74
CA ARG A 323 -1.67 -5.85 -3.74
C ARG A 323 -0.42 -5.14 -3.26
N LYS A 324 0.33 -4.47 -4.14
CA LYS A 324 1.58 -3.79 -3.73
C LYS A 324 1.33 -2.72 -2.69
N GLY A 325 0.25 -1.96 -2.81
CA GLY A 325 -0.08 -0.87 -1.90
C GLY A 325 -0.54 -1.29 -0.50
N ALA A 326 -0.72 -2.59 -0.22
CA ALA A 326 -1.13 -3.09 1.09
C ALA A 326 -0.67 -4.54 1.33
N ALA A 327 -1.38 -5.52 0.78
CA ALA A 327 -1.26 -6.94 1.11
C ALA A 327 0.12 -7.52 0.75
N LEU A 328 0.62 -7.25 -0.45
CA LEU A 328 1.88 -7.81 -0.91
C LEU A 328 3.06 -7.32 -0.07
N ASN A 329 3.13 -6.02 0.23
CA ASN A 329 4.22 -5.50 1.05
C ASN A 329 4.22 -6.10 2.46
N ALA A 330 3.05 -6.30 3.06
CA ALA A 330 2.92 -6.96 4.35
C ALA A 330 3.43 -8.41 4.30
N VAL A 331 3.10 -9.18 3.24
CA VAL A 331 3.62 -10.54 3.04
C VAL A 331 5.13 -10.52 2.80
N GLN A 332 5.65 -9.61 2.00
CA GLN A 332 7.11 -9.46 1.77
C GLN A 332 7.87 -9.13 3.07
N ILE A 333 7.31 -8.30 3.94
CA ILE A 333 7.86 -8.06 5.29
C ILE A 333 7.90 -9.36 6.09
N ALA A 334 6.81 -10.14 6.09
CA ALA A 334 6.74 -11.43 6.76
C ALA A 334 7.76 -12.45 6.21
N GLU A 335 7.97 -12.48 4.88
CA GLU A 335 8.99 -13.33 4.25
C GLU A 335 10.41 -12.99 4.73
N ILE A 336 10.71 -11.69 4.89
CA ILE A 336 12.01 -11.25 5.41
C ILE A 336 12.16 -11.65 6.89
N LEU A 337 11.11 -11.46 7.69
CA LEU A 337 11.10 -11.89 9.09
C LEU A 337 11.42 -13.38 9.23
N VAL A 338 10.69 -14.24 8.52
CA VAL A 338 10.85 -15.70 8.59
C VAL A 338 12.22 -16.17 8.11
N LYS A 339 12.80 -15.48 7.12
CA LYS A 339 14.12 -15.86 6.58
C LYS A 339 15.30 -15.44 7.45
N SER A 340 15.16 -14.36 8.22
CA SER A 340 16.34 -13.68 8.78
C SER A 340 16.23 -13.30 10.25
N LEU A 341 15.03 -13.23 10.84
CA LEU A 341 14.84 -12.54 12.12
C LEU A 341 14.08 -13.35 13.18
N ILE A 342 13.28 -14.34 12.81
CA ILE A 342 12.52 -15.20 13.73
C ILE A 342 12.63 -16.69 13.38
#